data_a71be9d06a886899a63ed0c8371eaa50
#
_entry.id   a71be9d06a886899a63ed0c8371eaa50
#
_cell.length_a   1.000
_cell.length_b   1.000
_cell.length_c   1.000
_cell.angle_alpha   90.00
_cell.angle_beta   90.00
_cell.angle_gamma   90.00
#
_symmetry.space_group_name_H-M   'P 1'
#
loop_
_entity.id
_entity.type
_entity.pdbx_description
1 polymer ?
#
loop_
_entity_poly.entity_id
_entity_poly.type
_entity_poly.pdbx_seq_one_letter_code
_entity_poly.pdbx_strand_id
1 'polypeptide(L)'
;MFWRSCAVAAALMAATPAAAGYLDENPEEVFSSVYERIGVLPLRAARDPFVWLRLEELKREPCDQKSIADLALALDKLGYRREAAGGLYNFVRDCGAPLSALHQSVGIYLRLTDYPKAVEVADEFVRRAPSDRNARYSRGVALQGAGDFQRALVDYADTIELYGSDKKGIGSNVFLRMAEAYAALNRPCEATAPINMWVALDPATRDTSRTQKIISDYEAKGNCISSKEFQKESYPLRGHKHVVMVKAEINGVRGLFILDTGASYVSVRSAFADRAKISQTDAGEITLVTANGQVKAKLSRADKVALGKLEAANVPVAIQNVDQKSYGPGVDGLLGMSFLSRFEIQMSGGSIEVRTRRPKK
;
A
#
# COMPACT_ATOMS: atom_id res chain seq x y z
N MET A 1 -71.99 -1.51 -31.85
CA MET A 1 -72.64 -0.83 -30.71
C MET A 1 -72.32 -1.64 -29.45
N PHE A 2 -71.46 -1.12 -28.62
CA PHE A 2 -71.44 -1.29 -27.18
C PHE A 2 -70.07 -0.74 -26.69
N TRP A 3 -70.10 0.48 -26.20
CA TRP A 3 -69.02 1.12 -25.49
C TRP A 3 -68.91 0.48 -24.09
N ARG A 4 -67.73 0.05 -23.70
CA ARG A 4 -67.43 -0.23 -22.29
C ARG A 4 -66.42 0.76 -21.82
N SER A 5 -66.86 1.64 -20.95
CA SER A 5 -66.03 2.58 -20.18
C SER A 5 -65.18 1.78 -19.17
N CYS A 6 -63.86 1.90 -19.28
CA CYS A 6 -62.96 1.49 -18.23
C CYS A 6 -62.76 2.68 -17.27
N ALA A 7 -63.30 2.59 -16.08
CA ALA A 7 -63.00 3.47 -14.96
C ALA A 7 -61.63 3.11 -14.40
N VAL A 8 -60.68 4.01 -14.53
CA VAL A 8 -59.38 3.92 -13.81
C VAL A 8 -59.62 4.38 -12.39
N ALA A 9 -59.63 3.45 -11.46
CA ALA A 9 -59.62 3.76 -10.04
C ALA A 9 -58.22 4.23 -9.64
N ALA A 10 -58.07 5.52 -9.38
CA ALA A 10 -56.90 6.10 -8.73
C ALA A 10 -56.88 5.65 -7.26
N ALA A 11 -56.03 4.67 -6.94
CA ALA A 11 -55.76 4.34 -5.55
C ALA A 11 -54.89 5.46 -4.96
N LEU A 12 -55.50 6.38 -4.21
CA LEU A 12 -54.80 7.21 -3.25
C LEU A 12 -54.17 6.30 -2.20
N MET A 13 -52.88 6.09 -2.29
CA MET A 13 -52.14 5.55 -1.15
C MET A 13 -52.16 6.60 -0.03
N ALA A 14 -53.05 6.40 0.91
CA ALA A 14 -53.05 7.11 2.19
C ALA A 14 -51.68 6.82 2.86
N ALA A 15 -50.84 7.84 2.96
CA ALA A 15 -49.65 7.80 3.79
C ALA A 15 -50.09 7.44 5.23
N THR A 16 -49.58 6.37 5.75
CA THR A 16 -49.86 5.92 7.10
C THR A 16 -49.40 7.01 8.07
N PRO A 17 -50.21 7.35 9.13
CA PRO A 17 -49.87 8.43 10.05
C PRO A 17 -48.62 8.20 10.90
N ALA A 18 -47.98 7.05 10.82
CA ALA A 18 -46.70 6.78 11.46
C ALA A 18 -45.49 7.49 10.81
N ALA A 19 -45.61 8.00 9.57
CA ALA A 19 -44.51 8.65 8.87
C ALA A 19 -44.36 10.16 9.15
N ALA A 20 -45.31 10.80 9.81
CA ALA A 20 -45.30 12.24 10.09
C ALA A 20 -44.79 12.59 11.51
N GLY A 21 -44.80 11.67 12.45
CA GLY A 21 -44.52 11.96 13.87
C GLY A 21 -43.07 12.31 14.16
N TYR A 22 -42.10 11.75 13.41
CA TYR A 22 -40.69 11.96 13.69
C TYR A 22 -40.17 13.38 13.35
N LEU A 23 -40.92 14.16 12.55
CA LEU A 23 -40.55 15.54 12.20
C LEU A 23 -40.67 16.52 13.37
N ASP A 24 -41.52 16.20 14.34
CA ASP A 24 -41.75 17.01 15.54
C ASP A 24 -40.82 16.63 16.71
N GLU A 25 -40.13 15.51 16.61
CA GLU A 25 -39.21 15.06 17.64
C GLU A 25 -37.83 15.71 17.48
N ASN A 26 -37.15 15.93 18.63
CA ASN A 26 -35.78 16.40 18.64
C ASN A 26 -34.83 15.21 18.46
N PRO A 27 -34.11 15.08 17.31
CA PRO A 27 -33.22 13.94 17.09
C PRO A 27 -32.10 13.80 18.12
N GLU A 28 -31.62 14.91 18.71
CA GLU A 28 -30.58 14.86 19.74
C GLU A 28 -31.05 14.15 21.01
N GLU A 29 -32.31 14.36 21.38
CA GLU A 29 -32.91 13.69 22.54
C GLU A 29 -33.26 12.23 22.23
N VAL A 30 -33.87 12.00 21.04
CA VAL A 30 -34.33 10.65 20.67
C VAL A 30 -33.16 9.69 20.48
N PHE A 31 -32.02 10.17 19.92
CA PHE A 31 -30.85 9.37 19.56
C PHE A 31 -29.61 9.68 20.41
N SER A 32 -29.75 10.23 21.60
CA SER A 32 -28.63 10.58 22.48
C SER A 32 -27.63 9.43 22.64
N SER A 33 -28.11 8.22 22.93
CA SER A 33 -27.29 7.03 23.11
C SER A 33 -26.57 6.56 21.83
N VAL A 34 -27.16 6.85 20.67
CA VAL A 34 -26.50 6.59 19.37
C VAL A 34 -25.42 7.64 19.11
N TYR A 35 -25.72 8.91 19.36
CA TYR A 35 -24.81 10.02 19.16
C TYR A 35 -23.58 10.00 20.07
N GLU A 36 -23.68 9.46 21.28
CA GLU A 36 -22.53 9.19 22.15
C GLU A 36 -21.50 8.30 21.46
N ARG A 37 -21.94 7.39 20.58
CA ARG A 37 -21.08 6.45 19.85
C ARG A 37 -20.60 6.96 18.52
N ILE A 38 -21.51 7.50 17.70
CA ILE A 38 -21.18 7.87 16.31
C ILE A 38 -20.88 9.35 16.12
N GLY A 39 -21.19 10.18 17.13
CA GLY A 39 -21.16 11.64 17.03
C GLY A 39 -22.53 12.22 16.65
N VAL A 40 -22.74 13.48 17.04
CA VAL A 40 -23.99 14.20 16.75
C VAL A 40 -24.07 14.51 15.26
N LEU A 41 -25.23 14.26 14.66
CA LEU A 41 -25.50 14.58 13.26
C LEU A 41 -26.13 15.96 13.13
N PRO A 42 -25.88 16.70 12.04
CA PRO A 42 -26.61 17.92 11.72
C PRO A 42 -28.12 17.63 11.65
N LEU A 43 -28.93 18.51 12.23
CA LEU A 43 -30.38 18.36 12.32
C LEU A 43 -31.05 17.99 10.99
N ARG A 44 -30.57 18.63 9.90
CA ARG A 44 -31.08 18.38 8.56
C ARG A 44 -30.76 16.97 8.05
N ALA A 45 -29.59 16.42 8.42
CA ALA A 45 -29.22 15.05 8.10
C ALA A 45 -30.05 14.06 8.93
N ALA A 46 -30.17 14.31 10.23
CA ALA A 46 -30.92 13.45 11.15
C ALA A 46 -32.41 13.32 10.80
N ARG A 47 -32.99 14.37 10.20
CA ARG A 47 -34.40 14.41 9.73
C ARG A 47 -34.63 13.78 8.36
N ASP A 48 -33.59 13.29 7.67
CA ASP A 48 -33.79 12.48 6.49
C ASP A 48 -34.42 11.13 6.86
N PRO A 49 -35.47 10.68 6.18
CA PRO A 49 -36.19 9.45 6.56
C PRO A 49 -35.31 8.20 6.59
N PHE A 50 -34.34 8.09 5.66
CA PHE A 50 -33.39 6.99 5.64
C PHE A 50 -32.42 7.04 6.79
N VAL A 51 -31.88 8.22 7.08
CA VAL A 51 -30.98 8.43 8.23
C VAL A 51 -31.72 8.12 9.53
N TRP A 52 -32.93 8.66 9.69
CA TRP A 52 -33.76 8.39 10.88
C TRP A 52 -33.96 6.89 11.12
N LEU A 53 -34.34 6.15 10.10
CA LEU A 53 -34.55 4.71 10.19
C LEU A 53 -33.27 3.97 10.64
N ARG A 54 -32.09 4.36 10.12
CA ARG A 54 -30.82 3.75 10.53
C ARG A 54 -30.45 4.11 11.98
N LEU A 55 -30.74 5.32 12.41
CA LEU A 55 -30.56 5.74 13.80
C LEU A 55 -31.48 4.94 14.75
N GLU A 56 -32.74 4.67 14.37
CA GLU A 56 -33.63 3.80 15.14
C GLU A 56 -33.11 2.36 15.23
N GLU A 57 -32.57 1.83 14.16
CA GLU A 57 -31.96 0.49 14.19
C GLU A 57 -30.75 0.45 15.11
N LEU A 58 -29.83 1.43 15.01
CA LEU A 58 -28.68 1.54 15.90
C LEU A 58 -29.08 1.81 17.37
N LYS A 59 -30.22 2.45 17.61
CA LYS A 59 -30.75 2.60 18.97
C LYS A 59 -31.22 1.26 19.57
N ARG A 60 -31.82 0.39 18.74
CA ARG A 60 -32.25 -0.96 19.13
C ARG A 60 -31.08 -1.93 19.23
N GLU A 61 -30.20 -1.92 18.22
CA GLU A 61 -29.02 -2.76 18.10
C GLU A 61 -27.76 -1.89 17.94
N PRO A 62 -27.16 -1.45 19.04
CA PRO A 62 -26.10 -0.44 19.02
C PRO A 62 -24.84 -0.78 18.21
N CYS A 63 -24.58 -2.06 17.98
CA CYS A 63 -23.42 -2.54 17.22
C CYS A 63 -23.81 -3.26 15.92
N ASP A 64 -24.99 -2.95 15.34
CA ASP A 64 -25.38 -3.50 14.06
C ASP A 64 -24.53 -2.93 12.93
N GLN A 65 -23.72 -3.82 12.35
CA GLN A 65 -22.74 -3.47 11.30
C GLN A 65 -23.42 -3.04 9.98
N LYS A 66 -24.60 -3.56 9.71
CA LYS A 66 -25.35 -3.19 8.51
C LYS A 66 -25.92 -1.79 8.63
N SER A 67 -26.53 -1.48 9.75
CA SER A 67 -27.14 -0.16 9.97
C SER A 67 -26.12 0.97 9.97
N ILE A 68 -24.91 0.77 10.55
CA ILE A 68 -23.87 1.80 10.47
C ILE A 68 -23.35 1.99 9.05
N ALA A 69 -23.19 0.92 8.26
CA ALA A 69 -22.76 1.01 6.88
C ALA A 69 -23.80 1.73 5.99
N ASP A 70 -25.08 1.38 6.16
CA ASP A 70 -26.20 2.00 5.46
C ASP A 70 -26.35 3.48 5.86
N LEU A 71 -26.18 3.80 7.15
CA LEU A 71 -26.16 5.18 7.65
C LEU A 71 -25.05 6.00 7.00
N ALA A 72 -23.83 5.48 6.96
CA ALA A 72 -22.71 6.17 6.37
C ALA A 72 -22.92 6.41 4.86
N LEU A 73 -23.50 5.43 4.16
CA LEU A 73 -23.86 5.57 2.75
C LEU A 73 -24.94 6.65 2.52
N ALA A 74 -25.97 6.72 3.39
CA ALA A 74 -27.00 7.74 3.31
C ALA A 74 -26.40 9.14 3.56
N LEU A 75 -25.56 9.27 4.58
CA LEU A 75 -24.87 10.53 4.90
C LEU A 75 -23.94 10.98 3.75
N ASP A 76 -23.18 10.07 3.12
CA ASP A 76 -22.31 10.40 1.98
C ASP A 76 -23.14 10.89 0.78
N LYS A 77 -24.27 10.26 0.48
CA LYS A 77 -25.20 10.67 -0.59
C LYS A 77 -25.82 12.05 -0.33
N LEU A 78 -26.11 12.36 0.92
CA LEU A 78 -26.65 13.65 1.34
C LEU A 78 -25.59 14.76 1.44
N GLY A 79 -24.29 14.40 1.25
CA GLY A 79 -23.17 15.34 1.32
C GLY A 79 -22.53 15.49 2.72
N TYR A 80 -23.04 14.79 3.73
CA TYR A 80 -22.52 14.80 5.11
C TYR A 80 -21.36 13.80 5.27
N ARG A 81 -20.33 13.99 4.45
CA ARG A 81 -19.19 13.04 4.35
C ARG A 81 -18.34 12.96 5.59
N ARG A 82 -18.16 14.09 6.31
CA ARG A 82 -17.39 14.11 7.55
C ARG A 82 -18.07 13.29 8.63
N GLU A 83 -19.38 13.45 8.74
CA GLU A 83 -20.23 12.74 9.67
C GLU A 83 -20.26 11.23 9.34
N ALA A 84 -20.35 10.89 8.07
CA ALA A 84 -20.26 9.50 7.62
C ALA A 84 -18.92 8.85 8.03
N ALA A 85 -17.81 9.53 7.75
CA ALA A 85 -16.48 9.02 8.10
C ALA A 85 -16.26 8.94 9.61
N GLY A 86 -16.64 10.00 10.34
CA GLY A 86 -16.53 10.05 11.80
C GLY A 86 -17.39 9.00 12.48
N GLY A 87 -18.62 8.81 12.02
CA GLY A 87 -19.53 7.80 12.52
C GLY A 87 -19.00 6.38 12.36
N LEU A 88 -18.47 6.05 11.20
CA LEU A 88 -17.80 4.75 10.95
C LEU A 88 -16.61 4.51 11.88
N TYR A 89 -15.77 5.52 12.04
CA TYR A 89 -14.59 5.43 12.92
C TYR A 89 -14.96 5.22 14.38
N ASN A 90 -15.85 6.06 14.90
CA ASN A 90 -16.31 6.00 16.28
C ASN A 90 -17.01 4.69 16.57
N PHE A 91 -17.87 4.22 15.66
CA PHE A 91 -18.55 2.93 15.77
C PHE A 91 -17.56 1.78 15.96
N VAL A 92 -16.47 1.72 15.17
CA VAL A 92 -15.48 0.66 15.32
C VAL A 92 -14.69 0.79 16.62
N ARG A 93 -14.46 2.01 17.10
CA ARG A 93 -13.83 2.22 18.40
C ARG A 93 -14.64 1.56 19.53
N ASP A 94 -15.95 1.72 19.51
CA ASP A 94 -16.84 1.26 20.57
C ASP A 94 -17.26 -0.20 20.38
N CYS A 95 -17.61 -0.60 19.15
CA CYS A 95 -18.13 -1.95 18.85
C CYS A 95 -17.05 -2.94 18.41
N GLY A 96 -15.84 -2.50 18.11
CA GLY A 96 -14.73 -3.37 17.75
C GLY A 96 -14.71 -3.84 16.29
N ALA A 97 -15.81 -3.84 15.58
CA ALA A 97 -15.97 -4.34 14.20
C ALA A 97 -17.09 -3.56 13.46
N PRO A 98 -17.18 -3.62 12.13
CA PRO A 98 -16.27 -4.30 11.21
C PRO A 98 -15.04 -3.45 10.82
N LEU A 99 -13.91 -4.07 10.60
CA LEU A 99 -12.69 -3.35 10.16
C LEU A 99 -12.82 -2.69 8.77
N SER A 100 -13.74 -3.19 7.94
CA SER A 100 -14.08 -2.55 6.66
C SER A 100 -14.63 -1.13 6.82
N ALA A 101 -15.24 -0.82 7.96
CA ALA A 101 -15.70 0.53 8.27
C ALA A 101 -14.54 1.52 8.44
N LEU A 102 -13.41 1.08 9.02
CA LEU A 102 -12.18 1.88 9.06
C LEU A 102 -11.64 2.15 7.65
N HIS A 103 -11.62 1.14 6.79
CA HIS A 103 -11.21 1.31 5.40
C HIS A 103 -12.08 2.34 4.66
N GLN A 104 -13.40 2.27 4.83
CA GLN A 104 -14.34 3.22 4.24
C GLN A 104 -14.14 4.63 4.81
N SER A 105 -13.98 4.76 6.13
CA SER A 105 -13.74 6.04 6.80
C SER A 105 -12.47 6.71 6.27
N VAL A 106 -11.33 5.99 6.18
CA VAL A 106 -10.09 6.49 5.57
C VAL A 106 -10.36 6.97 4.12
N GLY A 107 -11.06 6.15 3.32
CA GLY A 107 -11.38 6.49 1.94
C GLY A 107 -12.21 7.77 1.81
N ILE A 108 -13.14 8.02 2.73
CA ILE A 108 -13.94 9.25 2.75
C ILE A 108 -13.06 10.45 3.14
N TYR A 109 -12.24 10.36 4.19
CA TYR A 109 -11.35 11.46 4.59
C TYR A 109 -10.31 11.78 3.50
N LEU A 110 -9.80 10.78 2.78
CA LEU A 110 -8.92 10.99 1.63
C LEU A 110 -9.61 11.78 0.50
N ARG A 111 -10.88 11.45 0.19
CA ARG A 111 -11.66 12.22 -0.80
C ARG A 111 -11.96 13.66 -0.35
N LEU A 112 -12.03 13.89 0.96
CA LEU A 112 -12.18 15.22 1.55
C LEU A 112 -10.83 15.96 1.67
N THR A 113 -9.71 15.34 1.30
CA THR A 113 -8.34 15.84 1.52
C THR A 113 -8.04 16.18 2.98
N ASP A 114 -8.80 15.57 3.90
CA ASP A 114 -8.59 15.70 5.35
C ASP A 114 -7.55 14.65 5.78
N TYR A 115 -6.31 14.89 5.36
CA TYR A 115 -5.21 13.95 5.59
C TYR A 115 -4.91 13.70 7.07
N PRO A 116 -4.99 14.69 7.98
CA PRO A 116 -4.79 14.43 9.41
C PRO A 116 -5.79 13.40 9.95
N LYS A 117 -7.08 13.53 9.60
CA LYS A 117 -8.11 12.55 9.99
C LYS A 117 -7.94 11.22 9.28
N ALA A 118 -7.56 11.22 8.02
CA ALA A 118 -7.27 10.00 7.28
C ALA A 118 -6.11 9.20 7.94
N VAL A 119 -5.05 9.89 8.40
CA VAL A 119 -3.92 9.25 9.11
C VAL A 119 -4.37 8.69 10.46
N GLU A 120 -5.12 9.46 11.26
CA GLU A 120 -5.65 9.02 12.56
C GLU A 120 -6.43 7.70 12.43
N VAL A 121 -7.38 7.65 11.49
CA VAL A 121 -8.20 6.45 11.26
C VAL A 121 -7.38 5.29 10.70
N ALA A 122 -6.44 5.58 9.80
CA ALA A 122 -5.58 4.57 9.21
C ALA A 122 -4.58 3.98 10.22
N ASP A 123 -4.09 4.77 11.18
CA ASP A 123 -3.25 4.29 12.29
C ASP A 123 -4.05 3.29 13.16
N GLU A 124 -5.32 3.58 13.46
CA GLU A 124 -6.20 2.65 14.17
C GLU A 124 -6.45 1.38 13.36
N PHE A 125 -6.64 1.51 12.04
CA PHE A 125 -6.83 0.36 11.15
C PHE A 125 -5.60 -0.56 11.15
N VAL A 126 -4.40 0.00 11.00
CA VAL A 126 -3.14 -0.77 11.07
C VAL A 126 -2.92 -1.37 12.46
N ARG A 127 -3.28 -0.64 13.54
CA ARG A 127 -3.16 -1.16 14.91
C ARG A 127 -4.02 -2.40 15.14
N ARG A 128 -5.23 -2.43 14.58
CA ARG A 128 -6.17 -3.58 14.70
C ARG A 128 -5.85 -4.71 13.74
N ALA A 129 -5.32 -4.38 12.57
CA ALA A 129 -5.02 -5.33 11.50
C ALA A 129 -3.61 -5.11 10.93
N PRO A 130 -2.54 -5.39 11.69
CA PRO A 130 -1.17 -5.05 11.30
C PRO A 130 -0.66 -5.81 10.07
N SER A 131 -1.26 -6.96 9.76
CA SER A 131 -0.96 -7.78 8.59
C SER A 131 -1.98 -7.62 7.45
N ASP A 132 -2.88 -6.66 7.52
CA ASP A 132 -3.80 -6.36 6.43
C ASP A 132 -3.15 -5.39 5.44
N ARG A 133 -2.98 -5.85 4.19
CA ARG A 133 -2.38 -5.04 3.12
C ARG A 133 -3.19 -3.79 2.79
N ASN A 134 -4.53 -3.82 2.94
CA ASN A 134 -5.36 -2.66 2.68
C ASN A 134 -5.20 -1.60 3.78
N ALA A 135 -5.03 -2.04 5.04
CA ALA A 135 -4.73 -1.14 6.15
C ALA A 135 -3.40 -0.39 5.91
N ARG A 136 -2.34 -1.14 5.56
CA ARG A 136 -1.03 -0.56 5.22
C ARG A 136 -1.11 0.37 4.03
N TYR A 137 -1.72 -0.06 2.93
CA TYR A 137 -1.87 0.77 1.74
C TYR A 137 -2.65 2.06 2.03
N SER A 138 -3.78 1.95 2.75
CA SER A 138 -4.60 3.11 3.10
C SER A 138 -3.85 4.12 3.95
N ARG A 139 -3.04 3.65 4.93
CA ARG A 139 -2.19 4.52 5.74
C ARG A 139 -1.10 5.17 4.91
N GLY A 140 -0.44 4.42 4.04
CA GLY A 140 0.56 4.95 3.11
C GLY A 140 -0.01 6.09 2.24
N VAL A 141 -1.23 5.92 1.72
CA VAL A 141 -1.91 6.98 0.95
C VAL A 141 -2.22 8.21 1.81
N ALA A 142 -2.69 8.01 3.03
CA ALA A 142 -2.99 9.10 3.96
C ALA A 142 -1.72 9.88 4.36
N LEU A 143 -0.64 9.16 4.68
CA LEU A 143 0.66 9.74 5.01
C LEU A 143 1.27 10.51 3.83
N GLN A 144 1.18 9.95 2.60
CA GLN A 144 1.63 10.64 1.39
C GLN A 144 0.87 11.95 1.19
N GLY A 145 -0.46 11.94 1.37
CA GLY A 145 -1.29 13.14 1.31
C GLY A 145 -0.95 14.17 2.37
N ALA A 146 -0.56 13.72 3.56
CA ALA A 146 -0.09 14.56 4.66
C ALA A 146 1.36 15.08 4.48
N GLY A 147 2.08 14.63 3.44
CA GLY A 147 3.48 14.99 3.19
C GLY A 147 4.51 14.15 3.94
N ASP A 148 4.09 13.14 4.69
CA ASP A 148 4.99 12.21 5.39
C ASP A 148 5.39 11.07 4.45
N PHE A 149 6.19 11.42 3.44
CA PHE A 149 6.61 10.49 2.39
C PHE A 149 7.48 9.35 2.93
N GLN A 150 8.28 9.61 3.97
CA GLN A 150 9.16 8.58 4.52
C GLN A 150 8.37 7.45 5.17
N ARG A 151 7.37 7.78 6.00
CA ARG A 151 6.48 6.77 6.59
C ARG A 151 5.59 6.12 5.53
N ALA A 152 5.14 6.87 4.52
CA ALA A 152 4.36 6.31 3.42
C ALA A 152 5.13 5.22 2.66
N LEU A 153 6.43 5.41 2.39
CA LEU A 153 7.29 4.40 1.75
C LEU A 153 7.37 3.10 2.55
N VAL A 154 7.41 3.18 3.89
CA VAL A 154 7.37 2.00 4.76
C VAL A 154 6.08 1.21 4.57
N ASP A 155 4.94 1.89 4.60
CA ASP A 155 3.64 1.24 4.45
C ASP A 155 3.42 0.66 3.05
N TYR A 156 3.92 1.30 2.01
CA TYR A 156 3.88 0.73 0.66
C TYR A 156 4.80 -0.49 0.54
N ALA A 157 5.97 -0.47 1.17
CA ALA A 157 6.85 -1.62 1.22
C ALA A 157 6.18 -2.80 1.94
N ASP A 158 5.62 -2.57 3.13
CA ASP A 158 4.86 -3.58 3.87
C ASP A 158 3.65 -4.10 3.05
N THR A 159 2.96 -3.22 2.31
CA THR A 159 1.87 -3.62 1.43
C THR A 159 2.32 -4.63 0.38
N ILE A 160 3.46 -4.40 -0.28
CA ILE A 160 4.03 -5.31 -1.29
C ILE A 160 4.42 -6.65 -0.65
N GLU A 161 5.05 -6.61 0.52
CA GLU A 161 5.48 -7.83 1.21
C GLU A 161 4.30 -8.68 1.68
N LEU A 162 3.19 -8.07 2.10
CA LEU A 162 1.97 -8.77 2.54
C LEU A 162 1.22 -9.50 1.42
N TYR A 163 1.60 -9.31 0.15
CA TYR A 163 1.14 -10.18 -0.94
C TYR A 163 1.82 -11.55 -0.94
N GLY A 164 2.92 -11.74 -0.21
CA GLY A 164 3.62 -13.02 -0.13
C GLY A 164 4.07 -13.53 -1.51
N SER A 165 3.65 -14.73 -1.87
CA SER A 165 3.95 -15.37 -3.17
C SER A 165 3.12 -14.81 -4.34
N ASP A 166 1.97 -14.15 -4.08
CA ASP A 166 1.07 -13.62 -5.12
C ASP A 166 1.43 -12.20 -5.56
N LYS A 167 2.71 -11.90 -5.69
CA LYS A 167 3.17 -10.57 -6.11
C LYS A 167 2.77 -10.20 -7.55
N LYS A 168 2.44 -11.19 -8.40
CA LYS A 168 1.93 -10.92 -9.76
C LYS A 168 0.57 -10.24 -9.76
N GLY A 169 -0.27 -10.49 -8.74
CA GLY A 169 -1.57 -9.86 -8.57
C GLY A 169 -1.52 -8.39 -8.14
N ILE A 170 -0.34 -7.84 -7.80
CA ILE A 170 -0.23 -6.47 -7.32
C ILE A 170 -0.47 -5.48 -8.47
N GLY A 171 -1.42 -4.56 -8.26
CA GLY A 171 -1.68 -3.46 -9.18
C GLY A 171 -0.54 -2.43 -9.21
N SER A 172 -0.47 -1.61 -10.27
CA SER A 172 0.56 -0.58 -10.43
C SER A 172 0.53 0.51 -9.36
N ASN A 173 -0.63 0.74 -8.74
CA ASN A 173 -0.84 1.91 -7.88
C ASN A 173 0.16 2.03 -6.72
N VAL A 174 0.45 0.93 -6.02
CA VAL A 174 1.40 0.96 -4.89
C VAL A 174 2.80 1.33 -5.36
N PHE A 175 3.25 0.81 -6.51
CA PHE A 175 4.58 1.09 -7.06
C PHE A 175 4.70 2.52 -7.59
N LEU A 176 3.65 3.02 -8.25
CA LEU A 176 3.61 4.41 -8.73
C LEU A 176 3.62 5.40 -7.57
N ARG A 177 2.84 5.13 -6.50
CA ARG A 177 2.86 5.97 -5.28
C ARG A 177 4.20 5.93 -4.57
N MET A 178 4.87 4.78 -4.51
CA MET A 178 6.25 4.71 -4.00
C MET A 178 7.20 5.59 -4.83
N ALA A 179 7.10 5.53 -6.16
CA ALA A 179 7.91 6.35 -7.03
C ALA A 179 7.65 7.86 -6.82
N GLU A 180 6.39 8.25 -6.70
CA GLU A 180 5.99 9.62 -6.38
C GLU A 180 6.54 10.07 -5.01
N ALA A 181 6.48 9.22 -3.99
CA ALA A 181 7.00 9.51 -2.66
C ALA A 181 8.54 9.67 -2.68
N TYR A 182 9.27 8.80 -3.38
CA TYR A 182 10.71 8.99 -3.59
C TYR A 182 11.02 10.30 -4.32
N ALA A 183 10.26 10.63 -5.37
CA ALA A 183 10.46 11.87 -6.11
C ALA A 183 10.18 13.12 -5.25
N ALA A 184 9.15 13.09 -4.41
CA ALA A 184 8.83 14.17 -3.46
C ALA A 184 9.93 14.37 -2.40
N LEU A 185 10.66 13.30 -2.06
CA LEU A 185 11.86 13.36 -1.21
C LEU A 185 13.12 13.81 -1.97
N ASN A 186 12.98 14.29 -3.21
CA ASN A 186 14.10 14.63 -4.10
C ASN A 186 15.06 13.45 -4.38
N ARG A 187 14.49 12.25 -4.52
CA ARG A 187 15.20 10.97 -4.74
C ARG A 187 14.74 10.30 -6.05
N PRO A 188 14.86 10.98 -7.22
CA PRO A 188 14.27 10.49 -8.48
C PRO A 188 14.93 9.19 -9.00
N CYS A 189 16.20 8.94 -8.71
CA CYS A 189 16.84 7.68 -9.11
C CYS A 189 16.23 6.48 -8.35
N GLU A 190 15.81 6.66 -7.11
CA GLU A 190 15.17 5.59 -6.35
C GLU A 190 13.72 5.40 -6.77
N ALA A 191 13.07 6.44 -7.29
CA ALA A 191 11.72 6.36 -7.85
C ALA A 191 11.61 5.35 -9.00
N THR A 192 12.72 5.05 -9.70
CA THR A 192 12.72 4.04 -10.77
C THR A 192 12.62 2.62 -10.24
N ALA A 193 13.12 2.35 -9.01
CA ALA A 193 13.19 1.00 -8.45
C ALA A 193 11.81 0.33 -8.28
N PRO A 194 10.80 0.94 -7.65
CA PRO A 194 9.47 0.34 -7.51
C PRO A 194 8.82 0.07 -8.88
N ILE A 195 8.98 0.97 -9.86
CA ILE A 195 8.39 0.79 -11.18
C ILE A 195 9.06 -0.39 -11.90
N ASN A 196 10.39 -0.47 -11.85
CA ASN A 196 11.13 -1.59 -12.40
C ASN A 196 10.76 -2.93 -11.72
N MET A 197 10.54 -2.92 -10.38
CA MET A 197 10.03 -4.08 -9.66
C MET A 197 8.67 -4.54 -10.19
N TRP A 198 7.74 -3.61 -10.38
CA TRP A 198 6.41 -3.92 -10.93
C TRP A 198 6.49 -4.51 -12.34
N VAL A 199 7.34 -3.95 -13.21
CA VAL A 199 7.60 -4.48 -14.56
C VAL A 199 8.17 -5.89 -14.48
N ALA A 200 9.13 -6.12 -13.60
CA ALA A 200 9.82 -7.41 -13.48
C ALA A 200 8.90 -8.55 -12.98
N LEU A 201 7.81 -8.23 -12.28
CA LEU A 201 6.82 -9.23 -11.85
C LEU A 201 6.04 -9.85 -13.03
N ASP A 202 5.86 -9.11 -14.13
CA ASP A 202 5.23 -9.60 -15.37
C ASP A 202 5.69 -8.77 -16.58
N PRO A 203 6.90 -9.01 -17.09
CA PRO A 203 7.48 -8.18 -18.16
C PRO A 203 6.66 -8.22 -19.46
N ALA A 204 5.99 -9.35 -19.74
CA ALA A 204 5.24 -9.52 -20.98
C ALA A 204 4.07 -8.52 -21.11
N THR A 205 3.43 -8.18 -20.01
CA THR A 205 2.28 -7.26 -19.99
C THR A 205 2.62 -5.86 -19.51
N ARG A 206 3.68 -5.69 -18.69
CA ARG A 206 3.97 -4.44 -17.96
C ARG A 206 5.12 -3.63 -18.56
N ASP A 207 5.99 -4.27 -19.37
CA ASP A 207 7.08 -3.56 -20.08
C ASP A 207 6.54 -2.85 -21.33
N THR A 208 5.85 -1.74 -21.12
CA THR A 208 5.22 -0.94 -22.16
C THR A 208 5.99 0.36 -22.41
N SER A 209 5.79 0.98 -23.57
CA SER A 209 6.37 2.30 -23.87
C SER A 209 5.99 3.35 -22.81
N ARG A 210 4.76 3.29 -22.27
CA ARG A 210 4.32 4.18 -21.20
C ARG A 210 5.13 3.97 -19.92
N THR A 211 5.36 2.73 -19.53
CA THR A 211 6.11 2.40 -18.31
C THR A 211 7.59 2.81 -18.46
N GLN A 212 8.18 2.53 -19.64
CA GLN A 212 9.55 2.93 -19.93
C GLN A 212 9.71 4.46 -19.96
N LYS A 213 8.70 5.19 -20.46
CA LYS A 213 8.70 6.65 -20.40
C LYS A 213 8.74 7.16 -18.96
N ILE A 214 7.93 6.61 -18.05
CA ILE A 214 7.93 7.00 -16.63
C ILE A 214 9.31 6.78 -16.01
N ILE A 215 9.95 5.64 -16.29
CA ILE A 215 11.29 5.33 -15.79
C ILE A 215 12.30 6.36 -16.32
N SER A 216 12.33 6.61 -17.64
CA SER A 216 13.26 7.56 -18.26
C SER A 216 13.06 9.00 -17.76
N ASP A 217 11.82 9.40 -17.48
CA ASP A 217 11.52 10.73 -16.94
C ASP A 217 12.13 10.92 -15.54
N TYR A 218 12.10 9.88 -14.68
CA TYR A 218 12.79 9.92 -13.37
C TYR A 218 14.31 9.85 -13.50
N GLU A 219 14.84 9.03 -14.40
CA GLU A 219 16.28 8.93 -14.67
C GLU A 219 16.85 10.27 -15.13
N ALA A 220 16.15 10.96 -16.03
CA ALA A 220 16.55 12.27 -16.51
C ALA A 220 16.56 13.34 -15.41
N LYS A 221 15.57 13.31 -14.51
CA LYS A 221 15.51 14.23 -13.36
C LYS A 221 16.65 14.04 -12.37
N GLY A 222 17.13 12.80 -12.21
CA GLY A 222 18.11 12.44 -11.20
C GLY A 222 19.56 12.39 -11.69
N ASN A 223 19.81 12.53 -12.99
CA ASN A 223 21.09 12.19 -13.59
C ASN A 223 21.57 10.80 -13.13
N CYS A 224 20.65 9.83 -13.11
CA CYS A 224 20.93 8.50 -12.61
C CYS A 224 22.00 7.84 -13.45
N ILE A 225 22.99 7.22 -12.79
CA ILE A 225 24.07 6.52 -13.49
C ILE A 225 23.43 5.35 -14.25
N SER A 226 23.33 5.47 -15.57
CA SER A 226 23.08 4.36 -16.45
C SER A 226 24.41 4.02 -17.13
N SER A 227 24.85 2.77 -17.04
CA SER A 227 25.99 2.33 -17.86
C SER A 227 25.56 2.46 -19.33
N LYS A 228 26.13 3.43 -20.03
CA LYS A 228 25.86 3.66 -21.47
C LYS A 228 26.36 2.48 -22.34
N GLU A 229 27.23 1.65 -21.79
CA GLU A 229 27.78 0.48 -22.45
C GLU A 229 26.96 -0.78 -22.08
N PHE A 230 26.79 -1.66 -23.05
CA PHE A 230 26.19 -2.98 -22.79
C PHE A 230 27.13 -3.79 -21.91
N GLN A 231 26.68 -4.04 -20.68
CA GLN A 231 27.40 -4.84 -19.70
C GLN A 231 26.59 -6.13 -19.44
N LYS A 232 27.32 -7.22 -19.22
CA LYS A 232 26.76 -8.54 -18.97
C LYS A 232 27.60 -9.30 -17.94
N GLU A 233 26.95 -9.93 -16.99
CA GLU A 233 27.53 -10.88 -16.04
C GLU A 233 26.78 -12.20 -16.14
N SER A 234 27.50 -13.32 -16.02
CA SER A 234 26.93 -14.67 -16.12
C SER A 234 27.39 -15.55 -14.98
N TYR A 235 26.44 -16.21 -14.34
CA TYR A 235 26.67 -17.04 -13.15
C TYR A 235 26.13 -18.45 -13.39
N PRO A 236 26.97 -19.50 -13.28
CA PRO A 236 26.52 -20.87 -13.52
C PRO A 236 25.58 -21.33 -12.40
N LEU A 237 24.50 -22.01 -12.79
CA LEU A 237 23.64 -22.78 -11.90
C LEU A 237 24.34 -24.11 -11.57
N ARG A 238 24.99 -24.21 -10.41
CA ARG A 238 25.72 -25.42 -10.01
C ARG A 238 24.83 -26.32 -9.13
N GLY A 239 24.57 -27.54 -9.60
CA GLY A 239 23.93 -28.62 -8.85
C GLY A 239 22.42 -28.44 -8.65
N HIS A 240 21.82 -29.34 -7.87
CA HIS A 240 20.37 -29.32 -7.58
C HIS A 240 19.90 -28.19 -6.64
N LYS A 241 20.80 -27.35 -6.17
CA LYS A 241 20.48 -26.17 -5.37
C LYS A 241 20.33 -24.97 -6.31
N HIS A 242 19.13 -24.52 -6.53
CA HIS A 242 18.79 -23.32 -7.34
C HIS A 242 19.25 -22.00 -6.69
N VAL A 243 20.29 -22.03 -5.85
CA VAL A 243 20.82 -20.87 -5.15
C VAL A 243 22.10 -20.42 -5.84
N VAL A 244 22.10 -19.21 -6.38
CA VAL A 244 23.28 -18.60 -7.02
C VAL A 244 23.92 -17.63 -6.05
N MET A 245 25.14 -17.98 -5.60
CA MET A 245 25.94 -17.10 -4.77
C MET A 245 26.87 -16.26 -5.66
N VAL A 246 26.91 -14.97 -5.41
CA VAL A 246 27.67 -13.98 -6.19
C VAL A 246 28.49 -13.08 -5.26
N LYS A 247 29.65 -12.66 -5.72
CA LYS A 247 30.42 -11.59 -5.08
C LYS A 247 29.93 -10.26 -5.61
N ALA A 248 29.49 -9.38 -4.71
CA ALA A 248 29.05 -8.04 -5.05
C ALA A 248 29.68 -7.01 -4.13
N GLU A 249 29.61 -5.76 -4.52
CA GLU A 249 30.09 -4.63 -3.72
C GLU A 249 28.91 -3.70 -3.39
N ILE A 250 28.83 -3.30 -2.12
CA ILE A 250 27.88 -2.28 -1.69
C ILE A 250 28.68 -1.15 -1.02
N ASN A 251 28.56 0.06 -1.54
CA ASN A 251 29.35 1.21 -1.13
C ASN A 251 30.88 0.93 -1.12
N GLY A 252 31.36 0.11 -2.08
CA GLY A 252 32.77 -0.29 -2.18
C GLY A 252 33.19 -1.42 -1.26
N VAL A 253 32.28 -1.92 -0.38
CA VAL A 253 32.57 -3.05 0.50
C VAL A 253 32.14 -4.36 -0.18
N ARG A 254 33.11 -5.28 -0.35
CA ARG A 254 32.85 -6.60 -0.93
C ARG A 254 32.14 -7.52 0.04
N GLY A 255 31.17 -8.29 -0.49
CA GLY A 255 30.46 -9.30 0.25
C GLY A 255 30.05 -10.48 -0.62
N LEU A 256 29.58 -11.54 0.03
CA LEU A 256 29.00 -12.71 -0.61
C LEU A 256 27.47 -12.65 -0.48
N PHE A 257 26.77 -12.69 -1.60
CA PHE A 257 25.32 -12.54 -1.64
C PHE A 257 24.66 -13.69 -2.40
N ILE A 258 23.40 -13.95 -2.06
CA ILE A 258 22.53 -14.79 -2.87
C ILE A 258 21.81 -13.90 -3.87
N LEU A 259 21.86 -14.25 -5.15
CA LEU A 259 21.04 -13.62 -6.18
C LEU A 259 19.61 -14.16 -6.05
N ASP A 260 18.67 -13.31 -5.65
CA ASP A 260 17.31 -13.71 -5.30
C ASP A 260 16.26 -12.81 -5.96
N THR A 261 15.64 -13.31 -7.02
CA THR A 261 14.56 -12.62 -7.73
C THR A 261 13.23 -12.65 -6.97
N GLY A 262 13.11 -13.44 -5.92
CA GLY A 262 11.95 -13.49 -5.02
C GLY A 262 12.00 -12.42 -3.92
N ALA A 263 13.20 -11.92 -3.57
CA ALA A 263 13.36 -10.87 -2.57
C ALA A 263 13.08 -9.49 -3.18
N SER A 264 12.21 -8.71 -2.54
CA SER A 264 11.87 -7.35 -3.02
C SER A 264 13.05 -6.38 -2.90
N TYR A 265 13.87 -6.53 -1.89
CA TYR A 265 14.98 -5.64 -1.58
C TYR A 265 16.33 -6.35 -1.60
N VAL A 266 17.38 -5.61 -1.91
CA VAL A 266 18.72 -6.00 -1.44
C VAL A 266 18.63 -6.06 0.08
N SER A 267 18.93 -7.21 0.65
CA SER A 267 18.90 -7.40 2.10
C SER A 267 20.30 -7.66 2.62
N VAL A 268 20.68 -6.99 3.68
CA VAL A 268 22.01 -7.14 4.30
C VAL A 268 21.89 -7.36 5.80
N ARG A 269 22.88 -8.04 6.37
CA ARG A 269 23.04 -8.12 7.82
C ARG A 269 23.45 -6.74 8.37
N SER A 270 23.06 -6.44 9.62
CA SER A 270 23.46 -5.21 10.30
C SER A 270 24.98 -5.02 10.31
N ALA A 271 25.74 -6.07 10.63
CA ALA A 271 27.21 -6.02 10.64
C ALA A 271 27.83 -5.71 9.26
N PHE A 272 27.18 -6.13 8.16
CA PHE A 272 27.61 -5.75 6.82
C PHE A 272 27.25 -4.28 6.53
N ALA A 273 26.03 -3.86 6.90
CA ALA A 273 25.57 -2.49 6.73
C ALA A 273 26.50 -1.48 7.41
N ASP A 274 26.98 -1.81 8.62
CA ASP A 274 27.92 -0.97 9.38
C ASP A 274 29.26 -0.85 8.64
N ARG A 275 29.82 -1.96 8.12
CA ARG A 275 31.05 -1.93 7.30
C ARG A 275 30.88 -1.12 6.01
N ALA A 276 29.72 -1.27 5.37
CA ALA A 276 29.38 -0.57 4.11
C ALA A 276 28.88 0.87 4.35
N LYS A 277 28.88 1.35 5.61
CA LYS A 277 28.44 2.68 6.01
C LYS A 277 27.04 3.01 5.49
N ILE A 278 26.13 2.03 5.49
CA ILE A 278 24.73 2.24 5.14
C ILE A 278 24.06 2.87 6.37
N SER A 279 23.51 4.08 6.23
CA SER A 279 22.85 4.77 7.32
C SER A 279 21.68 3.97 7.86
N GLN A 280 21.60 3.83 9.18
CA GLN A 280 20.48 3.25 9.89
C GLN A 280 19.64 4.31 10.63
N THR A 281 20.11 5.56 10.63
CA THR A 281 19.40 6.72 11.15
C THR A 281 18.29 7.07 10.18
N ASP A 282 17.12 7.41 10.64
CA ASP A 282 15.94 7.75 9.84
C ASP A 282 15.39 6.61 8.94
N ALA A 283 15.89 5.39 9.14
CA ALA A 283 15.39 4.21 8.43
C ALA A 283 14.05 3.77 9.04
N GLY A 284 13.00 3.73 8.21
CA GLY A 284 11.70 3.18 8.60
C GLY A 284 11.78 1.65 8.81
N GLU A 285 11.05 1.12 9.81
CA GLU A 285 10.94 -0.32 10.01
C GLU A 285 9.89 -0.91 9.08
N ILE A 286 10.29 -1.92 8.30
CA ILE A 286 9.42 -2.70 7.41
C ILE A 286 9.34 -4.15 7.88
N THR A 287 8.30 -4.86 7.45
CA THR A 287 8.16 -6.29 7.66
C THR A 287 8.44 -7.03 6.36
N LEU A 288 9.49 -7.84 6.33
CA LEU A 288 9.80 -8.74 5.21
C LEU A 288 9.15 -10.10 5.43
N VAL A 289 8.55 -10.66 4.40
CA VAL A 289 8.06 -12.04 4.38
C VAL A 289 9.14 -12.92 3.74
N THR A 290 9.70 -13.82 4.51
CA THR A 290 10.75 -14.74 4.08
C THR A 290 10.27 -16.19 4.13
N ALA A 291 11.03 -17.11 3.55
CA ALA A 291 10.74 -18.54 3.66
C ALA A 291 10.68 -19.05 5.12
N ASN A 292 11.34 -18.35 6.05
CA ASN A 292 11.38 -18.69 7.47
C ASN A 292 10.38 -17.89 8.33
N GLY A 293 9.43 -17.18 7.69
CA GLY A 293 8.44 -16.35 8.35
C GLY A 293 8.69 -14.85 8.19
N GLN A 294 8.04 -14.04 9.02
CA GLN A 294 8.15 -12.58 8.99
C GLN A 294 9.35 -12.11 9.80
N VAL A 295 10.11 -11.17 9.24
CA VAL A 295 11.29 -10.57 9.86
C VAL A 295 11.20 -9.05 9.79
N LYS A 296 11.53 -8.36 10.88
CA LYS A 296 11.66 -6.91 10.90
C LYS A 296 13.00 -6.50 10.29
N ALA A 297 12.96 -5.45 9.48
CA ALA A 297 14.11 -4.87 8.82
C ALA A 297 14.01 -3.35 8.78
N LYS A 298 15.14 -2.67 8.75
CA LYS A 298 15.19 -1.23 8.53
C LYS A 298 15.33 -0.95 7.03
N LEU A 299 14.41 -0.19 6.44
CA LEU A 299 14.48 0.24 5.05
C LEU A 299 15.40 1.46 4.92
N SER A 300 16.56 1.26 4.32
CA SER A 300 17.58 2.27 4.11
C SER A 300 17.99 2.33 2.63
N ARG A 301 19.13 2.93 2.35
CA ARG A 301 19.66 3.14 1.01
C ARG A 301 21.17 2.92 0.97
N ALA A 302 21.63 2.15 -0.02
CA ALA A 302 23.03 2.12 -0.43
C ALA A 302 23.27 3.16 -1.54
N ASP A 303 24.35 3.90 -1.45
CA ASP A 303 24.71 4.89 -2.51
C ASP A 303 25.04 4.19 -3.81
N LYS A 304 25.67 3.02 -3.73
CA LYS A 304 26.06 2.21 -4.90
C LYS A 304 26.03 0.72 -4.59
N VAL A 305 25.47 -0.05 -5.49
CA VAL A 305 25.58 -1.52 -5.51
C VAL A 305 26.17 -1.93 -6.84
N ALA A 306 27.17 -2.82 -6.82
CA ALA A 306 27.84 -3.32 -8.02
C ALA A 306 27.89 -4.86 -8.01
N LEU A 307 27.54 -5.44 -9.16
CA LEU A 307 27.67 -6.88 -9.45
C LEU A 307 28.56 -7.02 -10.68
N GLY A 308 29.86 -7.24 -10.45
CA GLY A 308 30.87 -7.17 -11.51
C GLY A 308 30.89 -5.77 -12.15
N LYS A 309 30.62 -5.70 -13.46
CA LYS A 309 30.53 -4.43 -14.20
C LYS A 309 29.15 -3.76 -14.15
N LEU A 310 28.15 -4.44 -13.59
CA LEU A 310 26.79 -3.92 -13.46
C LEU A 310 26.69 -3.08 -12.19
N GLU A 311 26.36 -1.81 -12.33
CA GLU A 311 26.30 -0.87 -11.23
C GLU A 311 24.92 -0.19 -11.18
N ALA A 312 24.46 0.07 -9.97
CA ALA A 312 23.28 0.89 -9.73
C ALA A 312 23.51 1.83 -8.54
N ALA A 313 23.16 3.09 -8.70
CA ALA A 313 23.21 4.08 -7.64
C ALA A 313 21.89 4.12 -6.88
N ASN A 314 21.96 4.57 -5.62
CA ASN A 314 20.79 4.83 -4.79
C ASN A 314 19.82 3.64 -4.72
N VAL A 315 20.33 2.50 -4.24
CA VAL A 315 19.57 1.25 -4.16
C VAL A 315 18.90 1.12 -2.79
N PRO A 316 17.57 0.96 -2.75
CA PRO A 316 16.88 0.62 -1.50
C PRO A 316 17.39 -0.70 -0.91
N VAL A 317 17.74 -0.69 0.37
CA VAL A 317 18.32 -1.83 1.08
C VAL A 317 17.53 -2.08 2.37
N ALA A 318 17.20 -3.34 2.64
CA ALA A 318 16.63 -3.78 3.89
C ALA A 318 17.76 -4.31 4.83
N ILE A 319 17.93 -3.67 5.97
CA ILE A 319 18.93 -4.05 6.96
C ILE A 319 18.27 -4.94 8.00
N GLN A 320 18.72 -6.18 8.11
CA GLN A 320 18.17 -7.15 9.05
C GLN A 320 19.14 -7.36 10.23
N ASN A 321 18.59 -7.28 11.43
CA ASN A 321 19.31 -7.69 12.63
C ASN A 321 19.11 -9.20 12.85
N VAL A 322 19.77 -10.00 12.01
CA VAL A 322 19.68 -11.47 12.01
C VAL A 322 21.03 -12.10 12.30
N ASP A 323 20.99 -13.28 12.89
CA ASP A 323 22.19 -14.04 13.16
C ASP A 323 22.87 -14.57 11.89
N GLN A 324 24.07 -15.14 12.04
CA GLN A 324 24.82 -15.64 10.88
C GLN A 324 24.12 -16.81 10.15
N LYS A 325 23.10 -17.43 10.73
CA LYS A 325 22.44 -18.62 10.16
C LYS A 325 21.36 -18.26 9.16
N SER A 326 20.81 -17.05 9.20
CA SER A 326 19.63 -16.65 8.39
C SER A 326 19.84 -16.69 6.88
N TYR A 327 21.06 -16.35 6.40
CA TYR A 327 21.41 -16.45 4.97
C TYR A 327 22.36 -17.63 4.68
N GLY A 328 22.80 -18.35 5.71
CA GLY A 328 23.84 -19.35 5.64
C GLY A 328 25.24 -18.81 6.03
N PRO A 329 26.21 -19.70 6.32
CA PRO A 329 27.54 -19.32 6.76
C PRO A 329 28.27 -18.51 5.68
N GLY A 330 28.87 -17.40 6.11
CA GLY A 330 29.67 -16.53 5.22
C GLY A 330 28.89 -15.71 4.19
N VAL A 331 27.54 -15.77 4.18
CA VAL A 331 26.71 -14.96 3.28
C VAL A 331 26.32 -13.66 3.97
N ASP A 332 26.58 -12.53 3.34
CA ASP A 332 26.31 -11.19 3.88
C ASP A 332 24.87 -10.72 3.64
N GLY A 333 24.15 -11.33 2.69
CA GLY A 333 22.78 -10.94 2.40
C GLY A 333 22.25 -11.50 1.06
N LEU A 334 21.20 -10.83 0.55
CA LEU A 334 20.53 -11.13 -0.73
C LEU A 334 20.67 -9.94 -1.68
N LEU A 335 20.91 -10.19 -2.96
CA LEU A 335 20.69 -9.22 -4.04
C LEU A 335 19.27 -9.41 -4.57
N GLY A 336 18.36 -8.55 -4.12
CA GLY A 336 16.94 -8.58 -4.46
C GLY A 336 16.56 -7.61 -5.58
N MET A 337 15.25 -7.51 -5.83
CA MET A 337 14.67 -6.80 -6.96
C MET A 337 14.90 -5.28 -6.91
N SER A 338 15.16 -4.66 -5.75
CA SER A 338 15.52 -3.24 -5.70
C SER A 338 16.80 -2.90 -6.49
N PHE A 339 17.68 -3.89 -6.68
CA PHE A 339 18.86 -3.82 -7.57
C PHE A 339 18.59 -4.55 -8.89
N LEU A 340 18.19 -5.83 -8.84
CA LEU A 340 18.10 -6.70 -10.00
C LEU A 340 17.08 -6.20 -11.04
N SER A 341 15.98 -5.56 -10.62
CA SER A 341 14.97 -5.04 -11.54
C SER A 341 15.46 -3.92 -12.46
N ARG A 342 16.63 -3.35 -12.20
CA ARG A 342 17.25 -2.35 -13.09
C ARG A 342 17.92 -2.98 -14.31
N PHE A 343 18.06 -4.30 -14.33
CA PHE A 343 18.72 -5.07 -15.35
C PHE A 343 17.76 -6.05 -16.01
N GLU A 344 18.17 -6.60 -17.13
CA GLU A 344 17.49 -7.73 -17.75
C GLU A 344 18.11 -9.02 -17.22
N ILE A 345 17.26 -9.93 -16.72
CA ILE A 345 17.68 -11.21 -16.18
C ILE A 345 17.18 -12.30 -17.12
N GLN A 346 18.09 -13.15 -17.57
CA GLN A 346 17.78 -14.30 -18.41
C GLN A 346 18.35 -15.57 -17.80
N MET A 347 17.51 -16.59 -17.70
CA MET A 347 17.96 -17.94 -17.36
C MET A 347 18.05 -18.77 -18.64
N SER A 348 19.24 -19.26 -18.99
CA SER A 348 19.45 -20.08 -20.15
C SER A 348 20.68 -20.97 -19.98
N GLY A 349 20.62 -22.21 -20.51
CA GLY A 349 21.77 -23.09 -20.59
C GLY A 349 22.45 -23.44 -19.25
N GLY A 350 21.69 -23.46 -18.13
CA GLY A 350 22.26 -23.74 -16.81
C GLY A 350 23.01 -22.55 -16.20
N SER A 351 22.76 -21.32 -16.64
CA SER A 351 23.30 -20.09 -16.08
C SER A 351 22.23 -19.00 -15.92
N ILE A 352 22.48 -18.09 -14.98
CA ILE A 352 21.76 -16.82 -14.89
C ILE A 352 22.62 -15.72 -15.49
N GLU A 353 22.07 -15.02 -16.46
CA GLU A 353 22.68 -13.85 -17.06
C GLU A 353 21.96 -12.59 -16.55
N VAL A 354 22.73 -11.62 -16.09
CA VAL A 354 22.26 -10.29 -15.72
C VAL A 354 22.96 -9.29 -16.67
N ARG A 355 22.15 -8.46 -17.35
CA ARG A 355 22.68 -7.54 -18.37
C ARG A 355 21.98 -6.19 -18.35
N THR A 356 22.67 -5.17 -18.80
CA THR A 356 22.03 -3.85 -18.99
C THR A 356 20.88 -3.95 -19.98
N ARG A 357 19.79 -3.25 -19.72
CA ARG A 357 18.64 -3.19 -20.62
C ARG A 357 19.04 -2.46 -21.90
N ARG A 358 18.70 -3.01 -23.04
CA ARG A 358 18.84 -2.30 -24.32
C ARG A 358 17.70 -1.29 -24.45
N PRO A 359 17.96 -0.04 -24.88
CA PRO A 359 16.89 0.85 -25.28
C PRO A 359 16.03 0.16 -26.35
N LYS A 360 14.72 0.08 -26.13
CA LYS A 360 13.81 -0.34 -27.22
C LYS A 360 13.86 0.75 -28.30
N LYS A 361 14.19 0.34 -29.52
CA LYS A 361 14.13 1.20 -30.71
C LYS A 361 12.71 1.60 -31.02
#